data_f2d99446c812267ded427465b8a5d7fd
#
_entry.id   f2d99446c812267ded427465b8a5d7fd
#
_cell.length_a   1.000
_cell.length_b   1.000
_cell.length_c   1.000
_cell.angle_alpha   90.00
_cell.angle_beta   90.00
_cell.angle_gamma   90.00
#
_symmetry.space_group_name_H-M   'P 1'
#
loop_
_entity.id
_entity.type
_entity.pdbx_description
1 polymer ?
#
loop_
_entity_poly.entity_id
_entity_poly.type
_entity_poly.pdbx_seq_one_letter_code
_entity_poly.pdbx_strand_id
1 'polypeptide(L)' 'MILKNRLKELRARDGLNQSELAKLAGVSRQSISLLERGEYTPSVIIAITIAQIFKEPVENVYSLVEGGE' A
#
# COMPACT_ATOMS: atom_id res chain seq x y z
N MET A 1 -11.84 -10.99 -8.58
CA MET A 1 -10.42 -10.78 -8.27
C MET A 1 -10.27 -10.00 -6.99
N ILE A 2 -9.23 -10.28 -6.26
CA ILE A 2 -8.94 -9.61 -4.99
C ILE A 2 -7.61 -8.88 -5.13
N LEU A 3 -7.60 -7.62 -4.71
CA LEU A 3 -6.37 -6.83 -4.68
C LEU A 3 -5.65 -7.10 -3.37
N LYS A 4 -4.44 -7.61 -3.46
CA LYS A 4 -3.59 -7.84 -2.29
C LYS A 4 -2.46 -6.82 -2.28
N ASN A 5 -1.95 -6.53 -1.09
CA ASN A 5 -0.88 -5.57 -0.97
C ASN A 5 0.19 -6.07 0.01
N ARG A 6 1.37 -5.47 -0.08
CA ARG A 6 2.50 -5.77 0.79
C ARG A 6 2.91 -4.54 1.58
N LEU A 7 1.98 -3.62 1.83
CA LEU A 7 2.33 -2.35 2.48
C LEU A 7 2.94 -2.56 3.85
N LYS A 8 2.33 -3.40 4.68
CA LYS A 8 2.84 -3.64 6.02
C LYS A 8 4.22 -4.28 5.99
N GLU A 9 4.41 -5.22 5.08
CA GLU A 9 5.70 -5.90 4.92
C GLU A 9 6.77 -4.92 4.47
N LEU A 10 6.46 -4.08 3.50
CA LEU A 10 7.43 -3.13 2.97
C LEU A 10 7.72 -2.01 3.97
N ARG A 11 6.71 -1.60 4.74
CA ARG A 11 6.95 -0.66 5.83
C ARG A 11 7.95 -1.24 6.83
N ALA A 12 7.75 -2.50 7.21
CA ALA A 12 8.66 -3.14 8.16
C ALA A 12 10.07 -3.22 7.60
N ARG A 13 10.19 -3.55 6.30
CA ARG A 13 11.50 -3.60 5.65
C ARG A 13 12.23 -2.26 5.76
N ASP A 14 11.50 -1.17 5.55
CA ASP A 14 12.08 0.16 5.47
C ASP A 14 12.02 0.93 6.81
N GLY A 15 11.51 0.30 7.85
CA GLY A 15 11.47 0.92 9.17
C GLY A 15 10.46 2.06 9.28
N LEU A 16 9.39 2.02 8.52
CA LEU A 16 8.37 3.07 8.55
C LEU A 16 7.14 2.61 9.33
N ASN A 17 6.59 3.50 10.14
CA ASN A 17 5.28 3.24 10.74
C ASN A 17 4.20 3.79 9.80
N GLN A 18 2.93 3.55 10.15
CA GLN A 18 1.81 3.99 9.31
C GLN A 18 1.78 5.50 9.14
N SER A 19 2.05 6.23 10.20
CA SER A 19 2.03 7.70 10.14
C SER A 19 3.13 8.24 9.24
N GLU A 20 4.30 7.62 9.28
CA GLU A 20 5.41 8.05 8.43
C GLU A 20 5.11 7.78 6.96
N LEU A 21 4.58 6.60 6.65
CA LEU A 21 4.20 6.31 5.28
C LEU A 21 3.10 7.25 4.80
N ALA A 22 2.12 7.51 5.65
CA ALA A 22 1.03 8.42 5.31
C ALA A 22 1.56 9.80 4.95
N LYS A 23 2.48 10.31 5.74
CA LYS A 23 3.07 11.62 5.51
C LYS A 23 3.80 11.65 4.16
N LEU A 24 4.57 10.62 3.87
CA LEU A 24 5.31 10.55 2.60
C LEU A 24 4.36 10.44 1.42
N ALA A 25 3.25 9.73 1.58
CA ALA A 25 2.30 9.52 0.49
C ALA A 25 1.29 10.66 0.36
N GLY A 26 1.26 11.59 1.33
CA GLY A 26 0.34 12.71 1.28
C GLY A 26 -1.09 12.33 1.61
N VAL A 27 -1.30 11.31 2.44
CA VAL A 27 -2.62 10.85 2.84
C VAL A 27 -2.67 10.76 4.36
N SER A 28 -3.84 10.47 4.92
CA SER A 28 -3.97 10.32 6.36
C SER A 28 -3.49 8.94 6.81
N ARG A 29 -3.11 8.84 8.10
CA ARG A 29 -2.76 7.55 8.67
C ARG A 29 -3.91 6.57 8.57
N GLN A 30 -5.14 7.05 8.74
CA GLN A 30 -6.31 6.20 8.61
C GLN A 30 -6.42 5.61 7.21
N SER A 31 -6.10 6.40 6.19
CA SER A 31 -6.09 5.90 4.81
C SER A 31 -5.09 4.76 4.65
N ILE A 32 -3.89 4.90 5.21
CA ILE A 32 -2.90 3.83 5.15
C ILE A 32 -3.42 2.58 5.85
N SER A 33 -4.03 2.74 7.01
CA SER A 33 -4.60 1.60 7.74
C SER A 33 -5.64 0.87 6.91
N LEU A 34 -6.54 1.62 6.28
CA LEU A 34 -7.59 1.03 5.45
C LEU A 34 -7.00 0.34 4.22
N LEU A 35 -5.98 0.95 3.60
CA LEU A 35 -5.30 0.35 2.46
C LEU A 35 -4.65 -0.99 2.85
N GLU A 36 -4.00 -1.03 4.00
CA GLU A 36 -3.32 -2.24 4.44
C GLU A 36 -4.28 -3.38 4.74
N ARG A 37 -5.47 -3.04 5.22
CA ARG A 37 -6.47 -4.06 5.52
C ARG A 37 -7.29 -4.47 4.31
N GLY A 38 -7.07 -3.84 3.16
CA GLY A 38 -7.83 -4.15 1.97
C GLY A 38 -9.25 -3.59 1.99
N GLU A 39 -9.53 -2.62 2.87
CA GLU A 39 -10.85 -2.02 2.99
C GLU A 39 -10.98 -0.76 2.14
N TYR A 40 -9.94 -0.39 1.44
CA TYR A 40 -9.90 0.80 0.62
C TYR A 40 -8.98 0.52 -0.56
N THR A 41 -9.50 0.72 -1.77
CA THR A 41 -8.72 0.53 -3.00
C THR A 41 -8.05 1.85 -3.35
N PRO A 42 -6.73 1.87 -3.53
CA PRO A 42 -6.05 3.12 -3.84
C PRO A 42 -6.36 3.60 -5.25
N SER A 43 -6.31 4.91 -5.45
CA SER A 43 -6.29 5.45 -6.79
C SER A 43 -4.96 5.07 -7.45
N VAL A 44 -4.89 5.18 -8.77
CA VAL A 44 -3.65 4.91 -9.49
C VAL A 44 -2.53 5.82 -8.98
N ILE A 45 -2.86 7.09 -8.73
CA ILE A 45 -1.86 8.05 -8.23
C ILE A 45 -1.29 7.59 -6.89
N ILE A 46 -2.16 7.20 -5.97
CA ILE A 46 -1.70 6.76 -4.64
C ILE A 46 -0.88 5.48 -4.75
N ALA A 47 -1.33 4.53 -5.58
CA ALA A 47 -0.61 3.27 -5.72
C ALA A 47 0.81 3.49 -6.27
N ILE A 48 0.94 4.33 -7.29
CA ILE A 48 2.24 4.62 -7.87
C ILE A 48 3.12 5.40 -6.89
N THR A 49 2.52 6.37 -6.17
CA THR A 49 3.26 7.14 -5.18
C THR A 49 3.84 6.24 -4.09
N ILE A 50 3.03 5.32 -3.59
CA ILE A 50 3.49 4.38 -2.56
C ILE A 50 4.60 3.48 -3.10
N ALA A 51 4.44 2.98 -4.34
CA ALA A 51 5.46 2.16 -4.95
C ALA A 51 6.79 2.92 -5.06
N GLN A 52 6.74 4.19 -5.43
CA GLN A 52 7.93 5.02 -5.52
C GLN A 52 8.59 5.23 -4.16
N ILE A 53 7.79 5.40 -3.10
CA ILE A 53 8.31 5.54 -1.75
C ILE A 53 9.13 4.30 -1.36
N PHE A 54 8.61 3.12 -1.69
CA PHE A 54 9.29 1.86 -1.38
C PHE A 54 10.36 1.50 -2.40
N LYS A 55 10.46 2.25 -3.50
CA LYS A 55 11.41 1.97 -4.59
C LYS A 55 11.17 0.59 -5.18
N GLU A 56 9.90 0.24 -5.34
CA GLU A 56 9.48 -1.02 -5.93
C GLU A 56 8.57 -0.74 -7.10
N PRO A 57 8.54 -1.62 -8.10
CA PRO A 57 7.49 -1.51 -9.12
C PRO A 57 6.13 -1.74 -8.47
N VAL A 58 5.09 -1.11 -9.00
CA VAL A 58 3.77 -1.18 -8.38
C VAL A 58 3.28 -2.62 -8.27
N GLU A 59 3.68 -3.49 -9.20
CA GLU A 59 3.29 -4.89 -9.18
C GLU A 59 3.88 -5.65 -8.00
N ASN A 60 4.95 -5.12 -7.38
CA ASN A 60 5.52 -5.74 -6.18
C ASN A 60 4.86 -5.22 -4.91
N VAL A 61 4.06 -4.17 -5.02
CA VAL A 61 3.34 -3.60 -3.88
C VAL A 61 1.90 -4.11 -3.86
N TYR A 62 1.28 -4.14 -5.02
CA TYR A 62 -0.10 -4.58 -5.21
C TYR A 62 -0.16 -5.68 -6.23
N SER A 63 -1.01 -6.67 -6.00
CA SER A 63 -1.22 -7.75 -6.95
C SER A 63 -2.69 -8.15 -6.95
N LEU A 64 -3.13 -8.65 -8.08
CA LEU A 64 -4.48 -9.20 -8.22
C LEU A 64 -4.41 -10.71 -8.15
N VAL A 65 -5.27 -11.31 -7.34
CA VAL A 65 -5.34 -12.75 -7.24
C VAL A 65 -6.79 -13.17 -7.46
N GLU A 66 -6.97 -14.43 -7.86
CA GLU A 66 -8.30 -14.96 -8.01
C GLU A 66 -9.02 -14.91 -6.69
N GLY A 67 -10.29 -14.52 -6.72
CA GLY A 67 -11.08 -14.53 -5.52
C GLY A 67 -11.21 -15.95 -5.05
N GLY A 68 -10.72 -16.17 -3.87
CA GLY A 68 -10.76 -17.51 -3.35
C GLY A 68 -12.16 -17.84 -2.91
N GLU A 69 -12.81 -18.56 -3.39
CA GLU A 69 -14.00 -18.95 -2.84
C GLU A 69 -14.18 -20.32 -3.05
#